data_e8c5c113a9401d380329824ad98826c6
#
_entry.id   e8c5c113a9401d380329824ad98826c6
#
_cell.length_a   1.000
_cell.length_b   1.000
_cell.length_c   1.000
_cell.angle_alpha   90.00
_cell.angle_beta   90.00
_cell.angle_gamma   90.00
#
_symmetry.space_group_name_H-M   'P 1'
#
loop_
_entity.id
_entity.type
_entity.pdbx_description
1 polymer ?
#
loop_
_entity_poly.entity_id
_entity_poly.type
_entity_poly.pdbx_seq_one_letter_code
_entity_poly.pdbx_strand_id
1 'polypeptide(L)'
;MPIKDKNRIDEKFVEDNVKKFLIKDGFLDNGKRKESWEHGVDIKMKHRDYGSYYLVECKGEPGARGVVKSFSGSMSSSINSAIGQIISRMHTKRRSRYGGYNFSVAFPVSFREKVIKRIPFYACKNLRLSLFFVEHNGDVEKITWSELKKIQENR
;
A
#
# COMPACT_ATOMS: atom_id res chain seq x y z
N MET A 1 -18.24 22.48 10.00
CA MET A 1 -17.20 21.42 9.95
C MET A 1 -17.81 20.18 9.34
N PRO A 2 -17.21 19.62 8.29
CA PRO A 2 -17.67 18.33 7.80
C PRO A 2 -17.50 17.29 8.91
N ILE A 3 -18.56 16.53 9.19
CA ILE A 3 -18.52 15.44 10.16
C ILE A 3 -17.64 14.35 9.58
N LYS A 4 -16.53 14.05 10.24
CA LYS A 4 -15.69 12.93 9.88
C LYS A 4 -16.50 11.64 9.98
N ASP A 5 -16.64 10.92 8.89
CA ASP A 5 -17.31 9.63 8.92
C ASP A 5 -16.43 8.63 9.69
N LYS A 6 -16.81 8.35 10.93
CA LYS A 6 -16.07 7.46 11.83
C LYS A 6 -16.00 6.02 11.33
N ASN A 7 -16.84 5.65 10.37
CA ASN A 7 -16.86 4.31 9.79
C ASN A 7 -15.89 4.17 8.59
N ARG A 8 -15.28 5.27 8.16
CA ARG A 8 -14.32 5.25 7.06
C ARG A 8 -12.92 4.94 7.56
N ILE A 9 -12.24 4.08 6.81
CA ILE A 9 -10.82 3.76 7.05
C ILE A 9 -9.98 4.90 6.48
N ASP A 10 -9.28 5.63 7.33
CA ASP A 10 -8.38 6.69 6.88
C ASP A 10 -6.98 6.14 6.54
N GLU A 11 -6.17 6.97 5.90
CA GLU A 11 -4.82 6.62 5.47
C GLU A 11 -3.92 6.20 6.63
N LYS A 12 -4.04 6.89 7.77
CA LYS A 12 -3.26 6.56 8.97
C LYS A 12 -3.59 5.18 9.51
N PHE A 13 -4.85 4.79 9.51
CA PHE A 13 -5.27 3.46 9.92
C PHE A 13 -4.67 2.38 9.00
N VAL A 14 -4.67 2.61 7.69
CA VAL A 14 -4.03 1.71 6.71
C VAL A 14 -2.54 1.60 7.01
N GLU A 15 -1.86 2.73 7.16
CA GLU A 15 -0.43 2.79 7.44
C GLU A 15 -0.05 2.05 8.72
N ASP A 16 -0.75 2.31 9.82
CA ASP A 16 -0.47 1.69 11.11
C ASP A 16 -0.64 0.17 11.08
N ASN A 17 -1.66 -0.34 10.42
CA ASN A 17 -1.92 -1.77 10.33
C ASN A 17 -0.97 -2.49 9.37
N VAL A 18 -0.58 -1.87 8.27
CA VAL A 18 0.45 -2.43 7.38
C VAL A 18 1.80 -2.48 8.09
N LYS A 19 2.17 -1.47 8.87
CA LYS A 19 3.38 -1.50 9.70
C LYS A 19 3.37 -2.68 10.67
N LYS A 20 2.26 -2.91 11.38
CA LYS A 20 2.11 -4.06 12.28
C LYS A 20 2.29 -5.39 11.55
N PHE A 21 1.72 -5.52 10.37
CA PHE A 21 1.87 -6.70 9.53
C PHE A 21 3.33 -6.94 9.15
N LEU A 22 4.03 -5.90 8.70
CA LEU A 22 5.44 -5.98 8.32
C LEU A 22 6.36 -6.27 9.50
N ILE A 23 6.06 -5.75 10.69
CA ILE A 23 6.80 -6.06 11.91
C ILE A 23 6.74 -7.56 12.22
N LYS A 24 5.58 -8.19 12.06
CA LYS A 24 5.44 -9.64 12.23
C LYS A 24 6.28 -10.42 11.23
N ASP A 25 6.51 -9.89 10.04
CA ASP A 25 7.36 -10.47 9.01
C ASP A 25 8.86 -10.17 9.20
N GLY A 26 9.23 -9.48 10.27
CA GLY A 26 10.62 -9.20 10.63
C GLY A 26 11.16 -7.86 10.15
N PHE A 27 10.32 -6.99 9.62
CA PHE A 27 10.72 -5.63 9.26
C PHE A 27 10.70 -4.73 10.48
N LEU A 28 11.66 -3.80 10.56
CA LEU A 28 11.80 -2.90 11.70
C LEU A 28 11.24 -1.53 11.37
N ASP A 29 10.41 -1.04 12.26
CA ASP A 29 10.01 0.36 12.29
C ASP A 29 11.06 1.11 13.12
N ASN A 30 11.85 1.97 12.47
CA ASN A 30 12.89 2.77 13.16
C ASN A 30 12.34 3.97 13.91
N GLY A 31 11.02 4.12 13.99
CA GLY A 31 10.35 5.16 14.78
C GLY A 31 10.59 6.59 14.30
N LYS A 32 11.32 6.80 13.23
CA LYS A 32 11.55 8.14 12.68
C LYS A 32 10.29 8.64 11.99
N ARG A 33 9.65 9.61 12.63
CA ARG A 33 8.58 10.37 12.01
C ARG A 33 9.16 11.10 10.79
N LYS A 34 8.57 10.87 9.61
CA LYS A 34 8.93 11.66 8.43
C LYS A 34 8.56 13.11 8.68
N GLU A 35 9.49 13.99 8.44
CA GLU A 35 9.22 15.41 8.41
C GLU A 35 8.26 15.72 7.25
N SER A 36 7.36 16.69 7.44
CA SER A 36 6.28 16.99 6.48
C SER A 36 6.79 17.43 5.10
N TRP A 37 8.04 17.82 4.99
CA TRP A 37 8.69 18.22 3.74
C TRP A 37 9.49 17.07 3.07
N GLU A 38 9.62 15.92 3.73
CA GLU A 38 10.25 14.75 3.11
C GLU A 38 9.27 14.07 2.15
N HIS A 39 9.47 14.32 0.86
CA HIS A 39 8.72 13.67 -0.21
C HIS A 39 9.17 12.21 -0.34
N GLY A 40 8.74 11.37 0.61
CA GLY A 40 9.07 9.95 0.64
C GLY A 40 7.84 9.07 0.53
N VAL A 41 8.06 7.75 0.48
CA VAL A 41 6.99 6.76 0.64
C VAL A 41 6.39 6.85 2.03
N ASP A 42 5.14 6.44 2.18
CA ASP A 42 4.46 6.46 3.48
C ASP A 42 5.12 5.51 4.48
N ILE A 43 5.54 4.34 4.02
CA ILE A 43 6.25 3.36 4.85
C ILE A 43 7.56 2.98 4.18
N LYS A 44 8.65 3.02 4.94
CA LYS A 44 9.95 2.47 4.57
C LYS A 44 10.51 1.68 5.74
N MET A 45 10.60 0.37 5.60
CA MET A 45 11.07 -0.51 6.66
C MET A 45 12.16 -1.44 6.13
N LYS A 46 13.12 -1.78 6.99
CA LYS A 46 14.24 -2.69 6.68
C LYS A 46 14.07 -3.98 7.47
N HIS A 47 14.32 -5.12 6.83
CA HIS A 47 14.30 -6.40 7.52
C HIS A 47 15.46 -6.49 8.53
N ARG A 48 15.19 -7.06 9.71
CA ARG A 48 16.16 -7.19 10.80
C ARG A 48 17.36 -8.08 10.45
N ASP A 49 17.15 -9.11 9.62
CA ASP A 49 18.14 -10.14 9.32
C ASP A 49 18.70 -10.06 7.90
N TYR A 50 18.03 -9.35 7.00
CA TYR A 50 18.40 -9.29 5.59
C TYR A 50 18.51 -7.84 5.11
N GLY A 51 19.26 -7.62 4.02
CA GLY A 51 19.32 -6.32 3.36
C GLY A 51 18.10 -6.03 2.50
N SER A 52 16.92 -6.41 2.96
CA SER A 52 15.65 -6.26 2.28
C SER A 52 14.87 -5.08 2.84
N TYR A 53 14.28 -4.29 1.94
CA TYR A 53 13.45 -3.13 2.29
C TYR A 53 12.03 -3.31 1.78
N TYR A 54 11.08 -2.76 2.50
CA TYR A 54 9.70 -2.60 2.04
C TYR A 54 9.36 -1.11 1.94
N LEU A 55 8.89 -0.71 0.76
CA LEU A 55 8.39 0.64 0.50
C LEU A 55 6.91 0.53 0.17
N VAL A 56 6.05 1.24 0.90
CA VAL A 56 4.60 1.17 0.74
C VAL A 56 4.00 2.55 0.59
N GLU A 57 3.16 2.73 -0.41
CA GLU A 57 2.26 3.87 -0.53
C GLU A 57 0.87 3.48 -0.02
N CYS A 58 0.32 4.27 0.88
CA CYS A 58 -0.96 4.01 1.53
C CYS A 58 -2.01 5.03 1.10
N LYS A 59 -3.25 4.58 0.97
CA LYS A 59 -4.42 5.43 0.71
C LYS A 59 -5.55 5.06 1.66
N GLY A 60 -6.32 6.07 2.06
CA GLY A 60 -7.53 5.88 2.83
C GLY A 60 -8.78 5.95 1.98
N GLU A 61 -9.93 5.65 2.58
CA GLU A 61 -11.21 5.75 1.90
C GLU A 61 -11.57 7.20 1.59
N PRO A 62 -12.18 7.47 0.41
CA PRO A 62 -12.72 8.80 0.12
C PRO A 62 -13.75 9.21 1.17
N GLY A 63 -13.71 10.47 1.58
CA GLY A 63 -14.62 11.00 2.60
C GLY A 63 -14.14 10.82 4.04
N ALA A 64 -13.06 10.09 4.30
CA ALA A 64 -12.51 9.94 5.65
C ALA A 64 -12.01 11.26 6.24
N ARG A 65 -11.62 12.22 5.38
CA ARG A 65 -11.13 13.54 5.76
C ARG A 65 -12.02 14.70 5.33
N GLY A 66 -13.14 14.43 4.65
CA GLY A 66 -14.04 15.48 4.17
C GLY A 66 -15.04 14.99 3.14
N VAL A 67 -15.78 15.92 2.54
CA VAL A 67 -16.81 15.65 1.54
C VAL A 67 -16.16 15.38 0.20
N VAL A 68 -16.57 14.31 -0.48
CA VAL A 68 -16.17 13.99 -1.86
C VAL A 68 -17.40 13.99 -2.77
N LYS A 69 -17.23 14.45 -4.01
CA LYS A 69 -18.31 14.50 -5.01
C LYS A 69 -18.73 13.11 -5.49
N SER A 70 -17.77 12.19 -5.61
CA SER A 70 -18.00 10.83 -6.07
C SER A 70 -17.05 9.88 -5.36
N PHE A 71 -17.60 8.88 -4.67
CA PHE A 71 -16.81 7.86 -4.00
C PHE A 71 -16.00 7.03 -5.01
N SER A 72 -16.65 6.57 -6.08
CA SER A 72 -16.03 5.74 -7.11
C SER A 72 -14.93 6.51 -7.88
N GLY A 73 -15.19 7.76 -8.25
CA GLY A 73 -14.21 8.60 -8.94
C GLY A 73 -13.01 8.94 -8.07
N SER A 74 -13.24 9.26 -6.79
CA SER A 74 -12.17 9.51 -5.82
C SER A 74 -11.35 8.26 -5.54
N MET A 75 -11.97 7.09 -5.49
CA MET A 75 -11.29 5.80 -5.34
C MET A 75 -10.36 5.53 -6.53
N SER A 76 -10.84 5.73 -7.76
CA SER A 76 -10.03 5.57 -8.97
C SER A 76 -8.83 6.51 -8.99
N SER A 77 -9.05 7.76 -8.60
CA SER A 77 -7.99 8.77 -8.48
C SER A 77 -6.95 8.37 -7.43
N SER A 78 -7.38 7.88 -6.28
CA SER A 78 -6.47 7.40 -5.22
C SER A 78 -5.63 6.21 -5.68
N ILE A 79 -6.23 5.25 -6.38
CA ILE A 79 -5.52 4.10 -6.94
C ILE A 79 -4.44 4.55 -7.92
N ASN A 80 -4.79 5.41 -8.86
CA ASN A 80 -3.85 5.94 -9.85
C ASN A 80 -2.72 6.72 -9.18
N SER A 81 -3.04 7.52 -8.18
CA SER A 81 -2.05 8.29 -7.42
C SER A 81 -1.08 7.38 -6.68
N ALA A 82 -1.57 6.34 -6.01
CA ALA A 82 -0.72 5.39 -5.29
C ALA A 82 0.24 4.66 -6.25
N ILE A 83 -0.27 4.19 -7.39
CA ILE A 83 0.54 3.53 -8.42
C ILE A 83 1.62 4.47 -8.95
N GLY A 84 1.26 5.70 -9.30
CA GLY A 84 2.22 6.69 -9.78
C GLY A 84 3.29 7.03 -8.75
N GLN A 85 2.89 7.19 -7.50
CA GLN A 85 3.80 7.49 -6.39
C GLN A 85 4.78 6.35 -6.14
N ILE A 86 4.31 5.10 -6.06
CA ILE A 86 5.22 3.97 -5.80
C ILE A 86 6.17 3.73 -6.98
N ILE A 87 5.71 3.87 -8.21
CA ILE A 87 6.55 3.74 -9.39
C ILE A 87 7.67 4.79 -9.38
N SER A 88 7.36 6.02 -8.97
CA SER A 88 8.35 7.10 -8.89
C SER A 88 9.46 6.84 -7.86
N ARG A 89 9.28 5.87 -6.97
CA ARG A 89 10.29 5.45 -5.98
C ARG A 89 11.19 4.32 -6.48
N MET A 90 10.89 3.73 -7.62
CA MET A 90 11.59 2.53 -8.12
C MET A 90 12.95 2.81 -8.73
N HIS A 91 13.37 4.06 -8.83
CA HIS A 91 14.72 4.42 -9.27
C HIS A 91 15.80 4.14 -8.21
N THR A 92 15.42 3.90 -6.95
CA THR A 92 16.34 3.53 -5.88
C THR A 92 16.67 2.02 -5.91
N LYS A 93 17.02 1.51 -7.08
CA LYS A 93 17.31 0.10 -7.28
C LYS A 93 18.72 -0.27 -6.85
N ARG A 94 18.98 -0.43 -5.59
CA ARG A 94 20.14 -1.22 -5.21
C ARG A 94 19.67 -2.63 -4.88
N ARG A 95 19.94 -3.56 -5.78
CA ARG A 95 19.82 -4.98 -5.50
C ARG A 95 20.95 -5.35 -4.56
N SER A 96 20.65 -5.62 -3.30
CA SER A 96 21.62 -6.26 -2.44
C SER A 96 21.68 -7.75 -2.78
N ARG A 97 22.82 -8.40 -2.50
CA ARG A 97 23.03 -9.84 -2.70
C ARG A 97 22.00 -10.70 -1.95
N TYR A 98 21.45 -10.20 -0.84
CA TYR A 98 20.58 -10.92 0.08
C TYR A 98 19.16 -10.39 0.14
N GLY A 99 18.79 -9.54 -0.76
CA GLY A 99 17.47 -8.95 -0.78
C GLY A 99 17.43 -7.77 -1.73
N GLY A 100 16.45 -6.94 -1.61
CA GLY A 100 16.28 -5.77 -2.43
C GLY A 100 15.07 -5.00 -1.97
N TYR A 101 14.70 -4.04 -2.77
CA TYR A 101 13.50 -3.27 -2.51
C TYR A 101 12.28 -4.04 -2.97
N ASN A 102 11.34 -4.23 -2.05
CA ASN A 102 10.00 -4.69 -2.33
C ASN A 102 9.08 -3.49 -2.28
N PHE A 103 8.20 -3.40 -3.24
CA PHE A 103 7.27 -2.28 -3.36
C PHE A 103 5.84 -2.74 -3.12
N SER A 104 5.02 -1.87 -2.55
CA SER A 104 3.63 -2.17 -2.33
C SER A 104 2.77 -0.93 -2.34
N VAL A 105 1.51 -1.14 -2.67
CA VAL A 105 0.43 -0.18 -2.45
C VAL A 105 -0.55 -0.79 -1.48
N ALA A 106 -1.08 0.01 -0.57
CA ALA A 106 -1.97 -0.43 0.49
C ALA A 106 -3.25 0.40 0.49
N PHE A 107 -4.36 -0.30 0.55
CA PHE A 107 -5.69 0.29 0.46
C PHE A 107 -6.63 -0.30 1.50
N PRO A 108 -7.72 0.40 1.85
CA PRO A 108 -8.83 -0.22 2.54
C PRO A 108 -9.44 -1.37 1.73
N VAL A 109 -10.04 -2.34 2.41
CA VAL A 109 -10.65 -3.52 1.78
C VAL A 109 -11.71 -3.16 0.73
N SER A 110 -12.39 -2.03 0.88
CA SER A 110 -13.38 -1.53 -0.10
C SER A 110 -12.81 -1.27 -1.49
N PHE A 111 -11.47 -1.10 -1.60
CA PHE A 111 -10.79 -0.89 -2.87
C PHE A 111 -10.45 -2.19 -3.60
N ARG A 112 -10.56 -3.33 -2.92
CA ARG A 112 -10.02 -4.61 -3.37
C ARG A 112 -10.47 -4.99 -4.78
N GLU A 113 -11.77 -5.00 -5.03
CA GLU A 113 -12.33 -5.39 -6.35
C GLU A 113 -11.82 -4.47 -7.48
N LYS A 114 -11.81 -3.18 -7.23
CA LYS A 114 -11.39 -2.19 -8.23
C LYS A 114 -9.90 -2.26 -8.52
N VAL A 115 -9.07 -2.46 -7.49
CA VAL A 115 -7.62 -2.64 -7.63
C VAL A 115 -7.31 -3.92 -8.40
N ILE A 116 -7.94 -5.04 -8.06
CA ILE A 116 -7.75 -6.34 -8.74
C ILE A 116 -8.13 -6.25 -10.23
N LYS A 117 -9.15 -5.49 -10.58
CA LYS A 117 -9.52 -5.27 -11.99
C LYS A 117 -8.54 -4.38 -12.74
N ARG A 118 -7.85 -3.50 -12.04
CA ARG A 118 -7.02 -2.44 -12.65
C ARG A 118 -5.55 -2.80 -12.78
N ILE A 119 -4.99 -3.51 -11.81
CA ILE A 119 -3.55 -3.81 -11.78
C ILE A 119 -3.31 -5.24 -12.28
N PRO A 120 -2.71 -5.41 -13.48
CA PRO A 120 -2.43 -6.76 -13.98
C PRO A 120 -1.33 -7.45 -13.17
N PHE A 121 -1.44 -8.76 -13.00
CA PHE A 121 -0.43 -9.54 -12.27
C PHE A 121 0.97 -9.41 -12.91
N TYR A 122 1.02 -9.22 -14.21
CA TYR A 122 2.28 -9.05 -14.94
C TYR A 122 3.06 -7.82 -14.47
N ALA A 123 2.37 -6.71 -14.21
CA ALA A 123 2.99 -5.52 -13.65
C ALA A 123 3.53 -5.79 -12.24
N CYS A 124 2.75 -6.46 -11.40
CA CYS A 124 3.18 -6.83 -10.04
C CYS A 124 4.42 -7.71 -10.07
N LYS A 125 4.47 -8.69 -10.97
CA LYS A 125 5.62 -9.59 -11.13
C LYS A 125 6.88 -8.81 -11.52
N ASN A 126 6.79 -7.99 -12.54
CA ASN A 126 7.97 -7.30 -13.10
C ASN A 126 8.47 -6.16 -12.20
N LEU A 127 7.58 -5.52 -11.47
CA LEU A 127 7.92 -4.41 -10.59
C LEU A 127 8.21 -4.85 -9.14
N ARG A 128 8.08 -6.13 -8.83
CA ARG A 128 8.16 -6.66 -7.45
C ARG A 128 7.14 -5.94 -6.54
N LEU A 129 5.95 -5.73 -7.06
CA LEU A 129 4.87 -5.02 -6.41
C LEU A 129 3.89 -6.02 -5.80
N SER A 130 3.58 -5.86 -4.53
CA SER A 130 2.50 -6.57 -3.84
C SER A 130 1.38 -5.61 -3.47
N LEU A 131 0.22 -6.16 -3.17
CA LEU A 131 -0.97 -5.39 -2.79
C LEU A 131 -1.33 -5.70 -1.35
N PHE A 132 -1.60 -4.69 -0.57
CA PHE A 132 -2.13 -4.83 0.79
C PHE A 132 -3.55 -4.29 0.84
N PHE A 133 -4.44 -5.02 1.50
CA PHE A 133 -5.80 -4.58 1.79
C PHE A 133 -6.06 -4.68 3.27
N VAL A 134 -6.58 -3.61 3.86
CA VAL A 134 -6.79 -3.48 5.31
C VAL A 134 -8.28 -3.48 5.60
N GLU A 135 -8.71 -4.41 6.46
CA GLU A 135 -10.10 -4.52 6.91
C GLU A 135 -10.37 -3.58 8.09
N HIS A 136 -11.65 -3.37 8.40
CA HIS A 136 -12.08 -2.47 9.47
C HIS A 136 -11.56 -2.90 10.86
N ASN A 137 -11.36 -4.21 11.06
CA ASN A 137 -10.79 -4.74 12.30
C ASN A 137 -9.26 -4.64 12.37
N GLY A 138 -8.61 -4.17 11.31
CA GLY A 138 -7.16 -4.04 11.24
C GLY A 138 -6.44 -5.22 10.60
N ASP A 139 -7.15 -6.28 10.23
CA ASP A 139 -6.53 -7.40 9.50
C ASP A 139 -6.03 -6.95 8.15
N VAL A 140 -4.87 -7.48 7.75
CA VAL A 140 -4.20 -7.14 6.49
C VAL A 140 -4.09 -8.37 5.60
N GLU A 141 -4.61 -8.26 4.39
CA GLU A 141 -4.42 -9.24 3.32
C GLU A 141 -3.28 -8.78 2.42
N LYS A 142 -2.30 -9.64 2.22
CA LYS A 142 -1.23 -9.42 1.24
C LYS A 142 -1.49 -10.29 0.02
N ILE A 143 -1.57 -9.65 -1.15
CA ILE A 143 -1.71 -10.36 -2.43
C ILE A 143 -0.41 -10.22 -3.21
N THR A 144 0.27 -11.34 -3.46
CA THR A 144 1.45 -11.41 -4.32
C THR A 144 1.02 -11.52 -5.79
N TRP A 145 1.97 -11.32 -6.71
CA TRP A 145 1.67 -11.42 -8.14
C TRP A 145 1.12 -12.79 -8.54
N SER A 146 1.60 -13.87 -7.90
CA SER A 146 1.13 -15.22 -8.23
C SER A 146 -0.29 -15.48 -7.74
N GLU A 147 -0.65 -14.95 -6.58
CA GLU A 147 -2.02 -14.99 -6.06
C GLU A 147 -2.95 -14.13 -6.92
N LEU A 148 -2.49 -12.94 -7.31
CA LEU A 148 -3.25 -12.04 -8.20
C LEU A 148 -3.50 -12.70 -9.57
N LYS A 149 -2.50 -13.40 -10.10
CA LYS A 149 -2.65 -14.17 -11.34
C LYS A 149 -3.79 -15.17 -11.24
N LYS A 150 -3.82 -15.96 -10.16
CA LYS A 150 -4.89 -16.94 -9.92
C LYS A 150 -6.26 -16.29 -9.84
N ILE A 151 -6.36 -15.16 -9.14
CA ILE A 151 -7.63 -14.44 -9.00
C ILE A 151 -8.09 -13.92 -10.38
N GLN A 152 -7.19 -13.33 -11.16
CA GLN A 152 -7.51 -12.73 -12.46
C GLN A 152 -7.83 -13.79 -13.52
N GLU A 153 -7.16 -14.93 -13.50
CA GLU A 153 -7.41 -16.03 -14.47
C GLU A 153 -8.70 -16.80 -14.17
N ASN A 154 -9.19 -16.75 -12.93
CA ASN A 154 -10.44 -17.44 -12.53
C ASN A 154 -11.69 -16.54 -12.64
N ARG A 155 -11.58 -15.39 -13.26
CA ARG A 155 -12.70 -14.46 -13.47
C ARG A 155 -13.34 -14.60 -14.83
#